data_2f1cef10ac50d377925022e60718d2df
#
_entry.id   2f1cef10ac50d377925022e60718d2df
#
_cell.length_a   1.000
_cell.length_b   1.000
_cell.length_c   1.000
_cell.angle_alpha   90.00
_cell.angle_beta   90.00
_cell.angle_gamma   90.00
#
_symmetry.space_group_name_H-M   'P 1'
#
loop_
_entity.id
_entity.type
_entity.pdbx_description
1 polymer ?
#
loop_
_entity_poly.entity_id
_entity_poly.type
_entity_poly.pdbx_seq_one_letter_code
_entity_poly.pdbx_strand_id
1 'polypeptide(L)'
;MKNYLFRIVALLCVAVMLIGLVGCGSDEEAPVDTKPVAGDETPATDGQVTVSILIPNDFKNHFTEALAVFSESHPDIHVEIIVGSEDAAKMGTELSTLAAGGKLPDVAIGVENFAYILSQGLAYPLDNLYAADPDKDDALQAGIRNYTYNGHLYALPMRVQFNGIMVNMDFLEEKNLDIPEYDWTIEEMMDLAKKATDNQHSGINIVDSGDNTHDLQTKLMGAMMEAPYQMYGYNIDTHSFDFTSGAWTQAQDYIAELRSVPGLISDELKEWGKRNQGIADAYDNKFGGSGDALVAGKVLFGNHNSWETYWMVKKCNFEWDLYPVPHAQDVSERIQTHIDYAFLTPAVTEENAWAAYEVIKFLSFSKEGCLARMAITDEGVRNNDYTAFYTPGSSNPEVLEAYFNNELIPGGMKYMLKTISEDPDKIFIADANKLIPNFWDDVEDYLSQAEEQIANGGDAHALAQDLQNKVNAAAQDTWARFEEKLAKHLEEFYKTHPYEQK
;
A
#
# COMPACT_ATOMS: atom_id res chain seq x y z
N MET A 1 61.24 -16.92 -21.05
CA MET A 1 60.81 -15.51 -20.88
C MET A 1 59.28 -15.31 -20.88
N LYS A 2 58.46 -16.06 -21.64
CA LYS A 2 57.03 -15.92 -21.64
C LYS A 2 56.32 -16.24 -20.31
N ASN A 3 56.80 -17.18 -19.51
CA ASN A 3 56.21 -17.58 -18.25
C ASN A 3 56.48 -16.63 -17.06
N TYR A 4 57.51 -15.78 -17.16
CA TYR A 4 57.83 -14.78 -16.14
C TYR A 4 56.96 -13.53 -16.31
N LEU A 5 56.61 -13.15 -17.55
CA LEU A 5 55.75 -12.01 -17.82
C LEU A 5 54.34 -12.25 -17.33
N PHE A 6 53.81 -13.50 -17.46
CA PHE A 6 52.45 -13.86 -16.98
C PHE A 6 52.36 -13.85 -15.44
N ARG A 7 53.41 -14.20 -14.74
CA ARG A 7 53.46 -14.16 -13.27
C ARG A 7 53.56 -12.73 -12.72
N ILE A 8 54.25 -11.84 -13.42
CA ILE A 8 54.36 -10.43 -13.04
C ILE A 8 53.05 -9.71 -13.31
N VAL A 9 52.34 -10.01 -14.41
CA VAL A 9 51.03 -9.43 -14.70
C VAL A 9 49.97 -9.95 -13.72
N ALA A 10 49.97 -11.23 -13.33
CA ALA A 10 49.07 -11.77 -12.32
C ALA A 10 49.29 -11.16 -10.92
N LEU A 11 50.56 -10.91 -10.54
CA LEU A 11 50.90 -10.24 -9.27
C LEU A 11 50.55 -8.74 -9.27
N LEU A 12 50.66 -8.07 -10.41
CA LEU A 12 50.20 -6.67 -10.56
C LEU A 12 48.66 -6.55 -10.54
N CYS A 13 47.95 -7.50 -11.10
CA CYS A 13 46.47 -7.53 -11.01
C CYS A 13 45.97 -7.76 -9.58
N VAL A 14 46.64 -8.60 -8.80
CA VAL A 14 46.28 -8.81 -7.38
C VAL A 14 46.65 -7.59 -6.52
N ALA A 15 47.77 -6.90 -6.81
CA ALA A 15 48.14 -5.67 -6.11
C ALA A 15 47.23 -4.49 -6.46
N VAL A 16 46.69 -4.42 -7.68
CA VAL A 16 45.71 -3.39 -8.07
C VAL A 16 44.33 -3.67 -7.46
N MET A 17 43.95 -4.93 -7.25
CA MET A 17 42.71 -5.27 -6.52
C MET A 17 42.80 -4.99 -5.01
N LEU A 18 44.02 -4.95 -4.42
CA LEU A 18 44.18 -4.62 -3.00
C LEU A 18 44.35 -3.11 -2.74
N ILE A 19 44.61 -2.29 -3.76
CA ILE A 19 44.67 -0.82 -3.64
C ILE A 19 43.39 -0.15 -4.09
N GLY A 20 42.48 -0.84 -4.79
CA GLY A 20 41.16 -0.36 -5.22
C GLY A 20 40.08 -0.38 -4.12
N LEU A 21 40.41 -0.77 -2.88
CA LEU A 21 39.52 -0.79 -1.74
C LEU A 21 39.61 0.46 -0.84
N VAL A 22 40.33 1.49 -1.27
CA VAL A 22 40.39 2.76 -0.54
C VAL A 22 40.18 3.89 -1.56
N GLY A 23 38.92 4.27 -1.82
CA GLY A 23 38.63 5.49 -2.54
C GLY A 23 37.58 5.40 -3.63
N CYS A 24 36.40 4.97 -3.32
CA CYS A 24 35.13 5.47 -3.90
C CYS A 24 34.11 5.42 -2.78
N GLY A 25 33.78 6.58 -2.25
CA GLY A 25 32.62 6.72 -1.38
C GLY A 25 31.36 6.45 -2.19
N SER A 26 30.89 5.23 -2.14
CA SER A 26 29.47 4.94 -2.15
C SER A 26 29.05 5.14 -0.69
N ASP A 27 28.05 5.92 -0.45
CA ASP A 27 27.39 6.05 0.82
C ASP A 27 26.97 4.64 1.28
N GLU A 28 27.87 3.93 1.97
CA GLU A 28 27.46 2.87 2.86
C GLU A 28 26.71 3.59 3.98
N GLU A 29 25.39 3.52 3.93
CA GLU A 29 24.54 3.85 5.07
C GLU A 29 25.14 3.12 6.28
N ALA A 30 25.61 3.89 7.24
CA ALA A 30 26.06 3.36 8.51
C ALA A 30 24.94 2.48 9.09
N PRO A 31 25.25 1.37 9.79
CA PRO A 31 24.22 0.59 10.45
C PRO A 31 23.39 1.54 11.28
N VAL A 32 22.07 1.57 11.01
CA VAL A 32 21.11 2.38 11.72
C VAL A 32 21.28 2.07 13.20
N ASP A 33 21.81 3.03 13.95
CA ASP A 33 21.93 2.93 15.39
C ASP A 33 20.49 3.01 15.94
N THR A 34 19.83 1.86 16.05
CA THR A 34 18.50 1.70 16.62
C THR A 34 18.57 1.96 18.13
N LYS A 35 18.97 3.18 18.49
CA LYS A 35 18.65 3.69 19.82
C LYS A 35 17.21 4.14 19.78
N PRO A 36 16.41 3.72 20.76
CA PRO A 36 15.10 4.32 20.97
C PRO A 36 15.29 5.84 20.95
N VAL A 37 14.67 6.53 20.02
CA VAL A 37 14.52 7.98 20.13
C VAL A 37 13.59 8.14 21.32
N ALA A 38 14.12 8.65 22.44
CA ALA A 38 13.35 9.00 23.60
C ALA A 38 12.19 9.91 23.15
N GLY A 39 11.02 9.34 22.93
CA GLY A 39 9.78 10.05 23.14
C GLY A 39 9.80 10.46 24.63
N ASP A 40 9.08 11.47 25.00
CA ASP A 40 9.00 11.94 26.39
C ASP A 40 8.72 10.72 27.30
N GLU A 41 9.81 10.14 27.84
CA GLU A 41 9.77 8.94 28.67
C GLU A 41 9.15 9.34 30.00
N THR A 42 7.83 9.30 30.09
CA THR A 42 7.18 9.19 31.40
C THR A 42 7.39 7.75 31.82
N PRO A 43 8.22 7.45 32.85
CA PRO A 43 8.43 6.07 33.25
C PRO A 43 7.12 5.43 33.70
N ALA A 44 6.93 4.13 33.39
CA ALA A 44 5.80 3.37 33.91
C ALA A 44 5.69 3.55 35.40
N THR A 45 4.49 3.82 35.91
CA THR A 45 4.22 3.90 37.34
C THR A 45 3.99 2.50 37.92
N ASP A 46 4.24 2.33 39.21
CA ASP A 46 4.02 1.04 39.89
C ASP A 46 2.59 0.52 39.61
N GLY A 47 2.48 -0.67 39.02
CA GLY A 47 1.23 -1.35 38.75
C GLY A 47 0.71 -1.22 37.30
N GLN A 48 1.39 -0.46 36.41
CA GLN A 48 1.06 -0.44 34.99
C GLN A 48 1.66 -1.64 34.26
N VAL A 49 0.90 -2.16 33.27
CA VAL A 49 1.42 -3.10 32.28
C VAL A 49 2.11 -2.31 31.17
N THR A 50 3.35 -2.64 30.85
CA THR A 50 4.07 -2.00 29.74
C THR A 50 3.87 -2.78 28.46
N VAL A 51 3.51 -2.08 27.38
CA VAL A 51 3.37 -2.60 26.02
C VAL A 51 4.28 -1.79 25.10
N SER A 52 5.22 -2.46 24.46
CA SER A 52 6.11 -1.85 23.46
C SER A 52 5.51 -1.95 22.06
N ILE A 53 5.57 -0.85 21.27
CA ILE A 53 5.05 -0.81 19.90
C ILE A 53 6.08 -0.26 18.93
N LEU A 54 6.31 -0.97 17.82
CA LEU A 54 7.09 -0.49 16.67
C LEU A 54 6.19 0.22 15.68
N ILE A 55 6.52 1.48 15.36
CA ILE A 55 5.82 2.29 14.36
C ILE A 55 6.80 2.81 13.32
N PRO A 56 6.41 2.92 12.02
CA PRO A 56 7.23 3.57 11.00
C PRO A 56 7.43 5.05 11.32
N ASN A 57 8.61 5.58 11.00
CA ASN A 57 8.94 6.98 11.26
C ASN A 57 8.02 7.96 10.50
N ASP A 58 7.61 7.63 9.28
CA ASP A 58 6.69 8.44 8.48
C ASP A 58 5.35 8.72 9.15
N PHE A 59 4.90 7.81 10.02
CA PHE A 59 3.63 7.92 10.75
C PHE A 59 3.81 8.28 12.22
N LYS A 60 5.03 8.60 12.66
CA LYS A 60 5.37 8.83 14.06
C LYS A 60 4.42 9.81 14.75
N ASN A 61 4.22 10.99 14.19
CA ASN A 61 3.40 12.03 14.82
C ASN A 61 1.96 11.55 15.03
N HIS A 62 1.34 11.03 13.96
CA HIS A 62 -0.04 10.53 14.01
C HIS A 62 -0.24 9.45 15.08
N PHE A 63 0.66 8.46 15.14
CA PHE A 63 0.53 7.39 16.14
C PHE A 63 0.90 7.83 17.53
N THR A 64 1.85 8.74 17.70
CA THR A 64 2.17 9.32 19.01
C THR A 64 0.98 10.06 19.61
N GLU A 65 0.29 10.88 18.80
CA GLU A 65 -0.91 11.59 19.23
C GLU A 65 -2.08 10.63 19.52
N ALA A 66 -2.30 9.64 18.66
CA ALA A 66 -3.34 8.63 18.89
C ALA A 66 -3.10 7.82 20.17
N LEU A 67 -1.86 7.39 20.40
CA LEU A 67 -1.49 6.64 21.61
C LEU A 67 -1.50 7.51 22.89
N ALA A 68 -1.35 8.82 22.77
CA ALA A 68 -1.58 9.73 23.90
C ALA A 68 -3.06 9.71 24.33
N VAL A 69 -4.00 9.73 23.37
CA VAL A 69 -5.45 9.56 23.67
C VAL A 69 -5.72 8.19 24.29
N PHE A 70 -5.12 7.12 23.76
CA PHE A 70 -5.23 5.78 24.36
C PHE A 70 -4.81 5.77 25.84
N SER A 71 -3.67 6.41 26.17
CA SER A 71 -3.14 6.44 27.53
C SER A 71 -4.05 7.18 28.52
N GLU A 72 -4.85 8.13 28.05
CA GLU A 72 -5.84 8.83 28.91
C GLU A 72 -7.01 7.91 29.30
N SER A 73 -7.46 7.05 28.38
CA SER A 73 -8.56 6.11 28.62
C SER A 73 -8.11 4.79 29.24
N HIS A 74 -6.83 4.42 29.10
CA HIS A 74 -6.24 3.18 29.61
C HIS A 74 -5.04 3.47 30.55
N PRO A 75 -5.27 4.13 31.68
CA PRO A 75 -4.19 4.59 32.56
C PRO A 75 -3.41 3.46 33.26
N ASP A 76 -3.87 2.23 33.18
CA ASP A 76 -3.22 1.01 33.63
C ASP A 76 -2.26 0.39 32.61
N ILE A 77 -2.24 0.90 31.37
CA ILE A 77 -1.36 0.45 30.29
C ILE A 77 -0.37 1.57 29.95
N HIS A 78 0.92 1.28 30.06
CA HIS A 78 1.98 2.16 29.61
C HIS A 78 2.45 1.71 28.20
N VAL A 79 2.38 2.61 27.21
CA VAL A 79 2.81 2.31 25.84
C VAL A 79 4.20 2.89 25.59
N GLU A 80 5.17 2.01 25.34
CA GLU A 80 6.53 2.39 24.94
C GLU A 80 6.64 2.41 23.41
N ILE A 81 6.85 3.59 22.82
CA ILE A 81 6.92 3.77 21.37
C ILE A 81 8.35 3.59 20.88
N ILE A 82 8.56 2.64 19.99
CA ILE A 82 9.81 2.41 19.25
C ILE A 82 9.59 2.92 17.84
N VAL A 83 10.39 3.90 17.42
CA VAL A 83 10.32 4.44 16.05
C VAL A 83 11.28 3.67 15.16
N GLY A 84 10.75 3.05 14.14
CA GLY A 84 11.48 2.27 13.15
C GLY A 84 11.99 3.08 11.96
N SER A 85 12.25 2.39 10.86
CA SER A 85 12.71 2.97 9.59
C SER A 85 11.74 4.00 9.04
N GLU A 86 12.24 4.96 8.24
CA GLU A 86 11.41 5.89 7.46
C GLU A 86 10.57 5.17 6.41
N ASP A 87 11.07 4.06 5.89
CA ASP A 87 10.40 3.28 4.86
C ASP A 87 9.56 2.15 5.48
N ALA A 88 8.24 2.28 5.41
CA ALA A 88 7.30 1.29 5.90
C ALA A 88 7.48 -0.11 5.25
N ALA A 89 7.97 -0.15 3.99
CA ALA A 89 8.26 -1.41 3.30
C ALA A 89 9.43 -2.20 3.95
N LYS A 90 10.29 -1.55 4.71
CA LYS A 90 11.42 -2.19 5.42
C LYS A 90 11.02 -2.78 6.77
N MET A 91 9.81 -2.54 7.25
CA MET A 91 9.33 -2.97 8.58
C MET A 91 9.55 -4.48 8.83
N GLY A 92 9.25 -5.33 7.85
CA GLY A 92 9.44 -6.78 7.98
C GLY A 92 10.89 -7.18 8.22
N THR A 93 11.84 -6.54 7.51
CA THR A 93 13.29 -6.78 7.69
C THR A 93 13.79 -6.25 9.04
N GLU A 94 13.26 -5.11 9.47
CA GLU A 94 13.57 -4.53 10.77
C GLU A 94 13.09 -5.42 11.91
N LEU A 95 11.84 -5.90 11.86
CA LEU A 95 11.31 -6.86 12.83
C LEU A 95 12.15 -8.14 12.88
N SER A 96 12.58 -8.66 11.74
CA SER A 96 13.49 -9.83 11.68
C SER A 96 14.81 -9.58 12.38
N THR A 97 15.36 -8.37 12.23
CA THR A 97 16.59 -7.95 12.89
C THR A 97 16.41 -7.82 14.40
N LEU A 98 15.30 -7.21 14.83
CA LEU A 98 14.95 -7.08 16.25
C LEU A 98 14.71 -8.46 16.89
N ALA A 99 14.06 -9.37 16.19
CA ALA A 99 13.84 -10.75 16.63
C ALA A 99 15.16 -11.49 16.85
N ALA A 100 16.08 -11.39 15.90
CA ALA A 100 17.42 -12.00 15.99
C ALA A 100 18.23 -11.43 17.16
N GLY A 101 17.99 -10.16 17.54
CA GLY A 101 18.60 -9.49 18.68
C GLY A 101 17.89 -9.74 20.03
N GLY A 102 16.79 -10.48 20.05
CA GLY A 102 15.97 -10.67 21.26
C GLY A 102 15.29 -9.38 21.76
N LYS A 103 14.97 -8.46 20.85
CA LYS A 103 14.39 -7.12 21.12
C LYS A 103 13.09 -6.90 20.37
N LEU A 104 12.38 -7.97 20.06
CA LEU A 104 11.10 -7.87 19.37
C LEU A 104 10.10 -7.11 20.25
N PRO A 105 9.41 -6.07 19.74
CA PRO A 105 8.37 -5.35 20.48
C PRO A 105 7.12 -6.22 20.63
N ASP A 106 6.23 -5.87 21.58
CA ASP A 106 4.96 -6.59 21.76
C ASP A 106 4.02 -6.39 20.57
N VAL A 107 4.01 -5.18 20.03
CA VAL A 107 3.09 -4.74 18.97
C VAL A 107 3.88 -4.17 17.79
N ALA A 108 3.38 -4.38 16.58
CA ALA A 108 3.82 -3.66 15.41
C ALA A 108 2.64 -3.30 14.50
N ILE A 109 2.81 -2.24 13.73
CA ILE A 109 1.89 -1.88 12.65
C ILE A 109 2.55 -2.14 11.31
N GLY A 110 1.75 -2.49 10.30
CA GLY A 110 2.26 -2.81 8.97
C GLY A 110 1.39 -2.26 7.86
N VAL A 111 2.04 -1.94 6.75
CA VAL A 111 1.40 -1.51 5.50
C VAL A 111 1.79 -2.40 4.33
N GLU A 112 2.86 -3.21 4.49
CA GLU A 112 3.42 -4.07 3.43
C GLU A 112 3.82 -5.46 3.97
N ASN A 113 4.02 -6.42 3.07
CA ASN A 113 4.73 -7.69 3.32
C ASN A 113 4.19 -8.57 4.45
N PHE A 114 2.87 -8.66 4.63
CA PHE A 114 2.30 -9.47 5.71
C PHE A 114 2.65 -10.96 5.59
N ALA A 115 2.60 -11.52 4.39
CA ALA A 115 3.00 -12.91 4.15
C ALA A 115 4.47 -13.18 4.53
N TYR A 116 5.36 -12.20 4.31
CA TYR A 116 6.75 -12.30 4.78
C TYR A 116 6.82 -12.36 6.31
N ILE A 117 6.12 -11.46 7.02
CA ILE A 117 6.06 -11.44 8.49
C ILE A 117 5.62 -12.79 9.03
N LEU A 118 4.57 -13.38 8.46
CA LEU A 118 4.09 -14.73 8.81
C LEU A 118 5.14 -15.81 8.52
N SER A 119 5.82 -15.74 7.36
CA SER A 119 6.84 -16.71 6.97
C SER A 119 8.06 -16.73 7.89
N GLN A 120 8.28 -15.65 8.62
CA GLN A 120 9.35 -15.52 9.63
C GLN A 120 8.87 -15.85 11.06
N GLY A 121 7.59 -16.20 11.25
CA GLY A 121 7.01 -16.48 12.57
C GLY A 121 6.97 -15.25 13.48
N LEU A 122 6.77 -14.05 12.91
CA LEU A 122 6.82 -12.78 13.64
C LEU A 122 5.45 -12.27 14.07
N ALA A 123 4.37 -12.98 13.76
CA ALA A 123 3.01 -12.62 14.16
C ALA A 123 2.43 -13.63 15.15
N TYR A 124 1.77 -13.10 16.15
CA TYR A 124 1.06 -13.83 17.22
C TYR A 124 -0.37 -14.16 16.75
N PRO A 125 -0.88 -15.40 16.89
CA PRO A 125 -2.28 -15.73 16.61
C PRO A 125 -3.23 -15.02 17.57
N LEU A 126 -4.22 -14.30 17.04
CA LEU A 126 -5.15 -13.47 17.83
C LEU A 126 -6.45 -14.20 18.20
N ASP A 127 -6.62 -15.46 17.84
CA ASP A 127 -7.90 -16.17 17.90
C ASP A 127 -8.61 -16.05 19.24
N ASN A 128 -7.90 -16.29 20.35
CA ASN A 128 -8.48 -16.26 21.69
C ASN A 128 -8.82 -14.85 22.14
N LEU A 129 -7.94 -13.89 21.86
CA LEU A 129 -8.13 -12.48 22.21
C LEU A 129 -9.31 -11.89 21.41
N TYR A 130 -9.34 -12.11 20.11
CA TYR A 130 -10.42 -11.65 19.23
C TYR A 130 -11.76 -12.29 19.56
N ALA A 131 -11.78 -13.60 19.86
CA ALA A 131 -13.01 -14.29 20.24
C ALA A 131 -13.59 -13.78 21.58
N ALA A 132 -12.73 -13.34 22.50
CA ALA A 132 -13.12 -12.81 23.80
C ALA A 132 -13.53 -11.32 23.74
N ASP A 133 -13.22 -10.61 22.65
CA ASP A 133 -13.56 -9.20 22.48
C ASP A 133 -15.05 -9.00 22.23
N PRO A 134 -15.78 -8.24 23.09
CA PRO A 134 -17.20 -7.96 22.92
C PRO A 134 -17.49 -7.09 21.69
N ASP A 135 -16.52 -6.30 21.20
CA ASP A 135 -16.66 -5.34 20.11
C ASP A 135 -16.10 -5.88 18.79
N LYS A 136 -15.71 -7.15 18.71
CA LYS A 136 -15.09 -7.76 17.52
C LYS A 136 -15.87 -7.61 16.22
N ASP A 137 -17.20 -7.52 16.33
CA ASP A 137 -18.09 -7.36 15.17
C ASP A 137 -18.03 -5.93 14.58
N ASP A 138 -17.44 -4.99 15.30
CA ASP A 138 -17.15 -3.65 14.79
C ASP A 138 -15.93 -3.62 13.84
N ALA A 139 -15.11 -4.66 13.82
CA ALA A 139 -14.00 -4.74 12.87
C ALA A 139 -14.49 -4.94 11.44
N LEU A 140 -13.82 -4.30 10.46
CA LEU A 140 -14.10 -4.51 9.05
C LEU A 140 -13.83 -5.98 8.67
N GLN A 141 -14.89 -6.76 8.43
CA GLN A 141 -14.80 -8.22 8.27
C GLN A 141 -13.95 -8.65 7.06
N ALA A 142 -13.87 -7.83 6.01
CA ALA A 142 -12.97 -8.11 4.90
C ALA A 142 -11.51 -8.07 5.34
N GLY A 143 -11.12 -7.13 6.21
CA GLY A 143 -9.79 -7.09 6.79
C GLY A 143 -9.49 -8.29 7.69
N ILE A 144 -10.46 -8.71 8.51
CA ILE A 144 -10.33 -9.93 9.33
C ILE A 144 -10.07 -11.15 8.40
N ARG A 145 -10.81 -11.28 7.31
CA ARG A 145 -10.59 -12.35 6.33
C ARG A 145 -9.20 -12.29 5.68
N ASN A 146 -8.72 -11.11 5.31
CA ASN A 146 -7.42 -10.92 4.68
C ASN A 146 -6.26 -11.37 5.57
N TYR A 147 -6.40 -11.20 6.88
CA TYR A 147 -5.35 -11.51 7.87
C TYR A 147 -5.59 -12.83 8.61
N THR A 148 -6.47 -13.67 8.06
CA THR A 148 -6.71 -15.05 8.54
C THR A 148 -6.03 -16.06 7.61
N TYR A 149 -5.08 -16.82 8.15
CA TYR A 149 -4.34 -17.86 7.43
C TYR A 149 -4.48 -19.19 8.13
N ASN A 150 -4.77 -20.24 7.38
CA ASN A 150 -5.00 -21.60 7.91
C ASN A 150 -5.99 -21.64 9.09
N GLY A 151 -6.98 -20.75 9.06
CA GLY A 151 -8.02 -20.65 10.11
C GLY A 151 -7.62 -19.85 11.33
N HIS A 152 -6.44 -19.23 11.36
CA HIS A 152 -5.95 -18.40 12.46
C HIS A 152 -5.89 -16.93 12.05
N LEU A 153 -6.40 -16.05 12.91
CA LEU A 153 -6.31 -14.59 12.74
C LEU A 153 -4.96 -14.09 13.30
N TYR A 154 -4.23 -13.28 12.53
CA TYR A 154 -2.91 -12.77 12.92
C TYR A 154 -2.79 -11.25 12.99
N ALA A 155 -3.74 -10.50 12.43
CA ALA A 155 -3.73 -9.04 12.49
C ALA A 155 -5.14 -8.47 12.46
N LEU A 156 -5.27 -7.21 12.92
CA LEU A 156 -6.52 -6.45 12.88
C LEU A 156 -6.45 -5.38 11.78
N PRO A 157 -7.56 -5.10 11.07
CA PRO A 157 -7.63 -4.04 10.05
C PRO A 157 -7.52 -2.67 10.71
N MET A 158 -6.42 -1.95 10.45
CA MET A 158 -6.12 -0.68 11.10
C MET A 158 -6.67 0.53 10.36
N ARG A 159 -6.63 0.50 9.05
CA ARG A 159 -7.01 1.60 8.17
C ARG A 159 -7.33 1.07 6.79
N VAL A 160 -8.36 1.64 6.16
CA VAL A 160 -8.68 1.37 4.76
C VAL A 160 -8.07 2.47 3.89
N GLN A 161 -7.49 2.06 2.77
CA GLN A 161 -7.03 2.95 1.72
C GLN A 161 -7.68 2.53 0.40
N PHE A 162 -7.83 3.48 -0.52
CA PHE A 162 -8.47 3.24 -1.81
C PHE A 162 -7.52 3.54 -2.95
N ASN A 163 -7.50 2.67 -3.95
CA ASN A 163 -7.09 3.10 -5.27
C ASN A 163 -8.16 4.04 -5.83
N GLY A 164 -7.72 5.06 -6.53
CA GLY A 164 -8.65 6.03 -7.08
C GLY A 164 -8.11 6.73 -8.32
N ILE A 165 -8.98 7.58 -8.85
CA ILE A 165 -8.68 8.54 -9.90
C ILE A 165 -9.05 9.92 -9.37
N MET A 166 -8.08 10.81 -9.24
CA MET A 166 -8.35 12.21 -8.93
C MET A 166 -9.05 12.86 -10.14
N VAL A 167 -10.13 13.57 -9.89
CA VAL A 167 -10.88 14.32 -10.88
C VAL A 167 -10.77 15.80 -10.58
N ASN A 168 -10.32 16.59 -11.54
CA ASN A 168 -10.29 18.05 -11.47
C ASN A 168 -11.69 18.60 -11.77
N MET A 169 -12.42 18.98 -10.74
CA MET A 169 -13.81 19.42 -10.85
C MET A 169 -13.92 20.81 -11.56
N ASP A 170 -13.01 21.74 -11.26
CA ASP A 170 -12.95 23.04 -11.93
C ASP A 170 -12.70 22.87 -13.44
N PHE A 171 -11.92 21.87 -13.83
CA PHE A 171 -11.65 21.58 -15.24
C PHE A 171 -12.91 21.10 -15.97
N LEU A 172 -13.71 20.23 -15.34
CA LEU A 172 -14.99 19.78 -15.91
C LEU A 172 -15.90 20.97 -16.16
N GLU A 173 -16.02 21.89 -15.18
CA GLU A 173 -16.82 23.10 -15.32
C GLU A 173 -16.29 24.02 -16.44
N GLU A 174 -14.97 24.31 -16.43
CA GLU A 174 -14.33 25.16 -17.46
C GLU A 174 -14.59 24.65 -18.88
N LYS A 175 -14.50 23.32 -19.08
CA LYS A 175 -14.71 22.70 -20.39
C LYS A 175 -16.18 22.37 -20.70
N ASN A 176 -17.08 22.64 -19.76
CA ASN A 176 -18.50 22.29 -19.86
C ASN A 176 -18.69 20.81 -20.20
N LEU A 177 -17.93 19.95 -19.47
CA LEU A 177 -18.05 18.50 -19.51
C LEU A 177 -18.99 18.04 -18.39
N ASP A 178 -19.70 16.95 -18.63
CA ASP A 178 -20.59 16.35 -17.63
C ASP A 178 -19.75 15.78 -16.46
N ILE A 179 -20.20 16.01 -15.23
CA ILE A 179 -19.62 15.39 -14.05
C ILE A 179 -20.09 13.92 -14.02
N PRO A 180 -19.16 12.93 -14.04
CA PRO A 180 -19.58 11.53 -13.97
C PRO A 180 -20.15 11.18 -12.60
N GLU A 181 -21.01 10.17 -12.54
CA GLU A 181 -21.41 9.54 -11.28
C GLU A 181 -20.22 8.77 -10.68
N TYR A 182 -20.23 8.45 -9.39
CA TYR A 182 -19.14 7.67 -8.80
C TYR A 182 -19.12 6.23 -9.30
N ASP A 183 -20.27 5.66 -9.65
CA ASP A 183 -20.40 4.34 -10.30
C ASP A 183 -20.24 4.50 -11.82
N TRP A 184 -19.03 4.82 -12.25
CA TRP A 184 -18.67 5.16 -13.62
C TRP A 184 -17.87 4.08 -14.32
N THR A 185 -17.87 4.10 -15.65
CA THR A 185 -17.21 3.09 -16.47
C THR A 185 -15.86 3.55 -17.03
N ILE A 186 -15.02 2.57 -17.42
CA ILE A 186 -13.74 2.82 -18.11
C ILE A 186 -13.98 3.61 -19.40
N GLU A 187 -15.03 3.28 -20.14
CA GLU A 187 -15.40 3.94 -21.37
C GLU A 187 -15.78 5.42 -21.15
N GLU A 188 -16.50 5.73 -20.06
CA GLU A 188 -16.81 7.12 -19.68
C GLU A 188 -15.56 7.90 -19.32
N MET A 189 -14.64 7.32 -18.54
CA MET A 189 -13.36 7.93 -18.22
C MET A 189 -12.56 8.23 -19.49
N MET A 190 -12.47 7.26 -20.41
CA MET A 190 -11.71 7.41 -21.65
C MET A 190 -12.33 8.47 -22.58
N ASP A 191 -13.65 8.52 -22.68
CA ASP A 191 -14.36 9.53 -23.48
C ASP A 191 -14.14 10.94 -22.92
N LEU A 192 -14.24 11.12 -21.59
CA LEU A 192 -13.94 12.39 -20.94
C LEU A 192 -12.48 12.79 -21.11
N ALA A 193 -11.53 11.86 -20.95
CA ALA A 193 -10.11 12.13 -21.16
C ALA A 193 -9.82 12.60 -22.60
N LYS A 194 -10.45 11.98 -23.60
CA LYS A 194 -10.34 12.40 -25.01
C LYS A 194 -10.92 13.80 -25.24
N LYS A 195 -12.11 14.09 -24.70
CA LYS A 195 -12.77 15.41 -24.80
C LYS A 195 -11.99 16.51 -24.10
N ALA A 196 -11.31 16.20 -23.00
CA ALA A 196 -10.48 17.13 -22.24
C ALA A 196 -9.17 17.48 -22.96
N THR A 197 -8.71 16.65 -23.87
CA THR A 197 -7.41 16.79 -24.52
C THR A 197 -7.44 17.82 -25.65
N ASP A 198 -6.63 18.86 -25.54
CA ASP A 198 -6.42 19.88 -26.58
C ASP A 198 -4.94 20.32 -26.64
N ASN A 199 -4.67 21.46 -27.28
CA ASN A 199 -3.30 21.99 -27.42
C ASN A 199 -2.64 22.43 -26.10
N GLN A 200 -3.41 22.63 -25.03
CA GLN A 200 -2.95 23.15 -23.73
C GLN A 200 -3.31 22.24 -22.56
N HIS A 201 -4.13 21.21 -22.79
CA HIS A 201 -4.66 20.34 -21.76
C HIS A 201 -4.52 18.87 -22.12
N SER A 202 -4.37 18.03 -21.10
CA SER A 202 -4.33 16.57 -21.23
C SER A 202 -5.48 15.92 -20.49
N GLY A 203 -5.86 14.73 -20.93
CA GLY A 203 -6.94 13.96 -20.33
C GLY A 203 -6.51 13.33 -19.02
N ILE A 204 -5.30 12.76 -18.95
CA ILE A 204 -4.85 12.02 -17.77
C ILE A 204 -3.36 12.20 -17.51
N ASN A 205 -3.02 12.23 -16.22
CA ASN A 205 -1.68 12.03 -15.69
C ASN A 205 -1.62 10.60 -15.13
N ILE A 206 -0.72 9.76 -15.64
CA ILE A 206 -0.61 8.35 -15.25
C ILE A 206 0.54 8.14 -14.25
N VAL A 207 1.56 8.99 -14.32
CA VAL A 207 2.85 8.73 -13.70
C VAL A 207 3.22 9.87 -12.77
N ASP A 208 3.54 9.55 -11.55
CA ASP A 208 4.12 10.50 -10.60
C ASP A 208 5.66 10.58 -10.76
N SER A 209 6.35 9.51 -11.03
CA SER A 209 7.82 9.48 -11.11
C SER A 209 8.38 8.42 -12.06
N GLY A 210 8.51 8.78 -13.34
CA GLY A 210 9.16 7.90 -14.34
C GLY A 210 8.24 6.81 -14.88
N ASP A 211 8.48 6.29 -15.91
CA ASP A 211 8.04 5.32 -16.89
C ASP A 211 6.96 4.26 -16.51
N ASN A 212 6.01 4.52 -15.63
CA ASN A 212 5.20 3.44 -15.09
C ASN A 212 3.69 3.59 -15.36
N THR A 213 3.23 3.08 -16.51
CA THR A 213 1.80 2.82 -16.77
C THR A 213 1.29 1.59 -16.02
N HIS A 214 2.17 0.86 -15.36
CA HIS A 214 1.89 -0.38 -14.65
C HIS A 214 0.78 -0.21 -13.60
N ASP A 215 0.82 0.85 -12.80
CA ASP A 215 -0.20 1.08 -11.76
C ASP A 215 -1.61 1.27 -12.34
N LEU A 216 -1.79 2.16 -13.33
CA LEU A 216 -3.08 2.34 -13.97
C LEU A 216 -3.54 1.05 -14.68
N GLN A 217 -2.63 0.35 -15.37
CA GLN A 217 -2.94 -0.90 -16.04
C GLN A 217 -3.42 -1.97 -15.06
N THR A 218 -2.77 -2.10 -13.91
CA THR A 218 -3.15 -3.05 -12.86
C THR A 218 -4.51 -2.70 -12.26
N LYS A 219 -4.79 -1.41 -12.05
CA LYS A 219 -6.11 -0.92 -11.63
C LYS A 219 -7.19 -1.24 -12.65
N LEU A 220 -6.95 -0.98 -13.93
CA LEU A 220 -7.91 -1.29 -15.00
C LEU A 220 -8.13 -2.80 -15.14
N MET A 221 -7.08 -3.61 -15.04
CA MET A 221 -7.21 -5.07 -15.00
C MET A 221 -8.14 -5.51 -13.86
N GLY A 222 -7.91 -4.99 -12.64
CA GLY A 222 -8.74 -5.28 -11.47
C GLY A 222 -10.21 -4.88 -11.69
N ALA A 223 -10.44 -3.73 -12.32
CA ALA A 223 -11.77 -3.21 -12.64
C ALA A 223 -12.59 -4.06 -13.64
N MET A 224 -11.93 -4.99 -14.33
CA MET A 224 -12.55 -5.94 -15.27
C MET A 224 -12.72 -7.35 -14.68
N MET A 225 -12.29 -7.58 -13.43
CA MET A 225 -12.33 -8.90 -12.82
C MET A 225 -13.48 -9.05 -11.83
N GLU A 226 -14.23 -10.14 -11.97
CA GLU A 226 -15.26 -10.52 -11.01
C GLU A 226 -14.67 -11.31 -9.83
N ALA A 227 -15.44 -11.40 -8.74
CA ALA A 227 -15.07 -12.27 -7.62
C ALA A 227 -14.95 -13.75 -8.10
N PRO A 228 -14.02 -14.56 -7.56
CA PRO A 228 -13.18 -14.28 -6.39
C PRO A 228 -11.82 -13.60 -6.70
N TYR A 229 -11.60 -13.17 -7.93
CA TYR A 229 -10.33 -12.58 -8.34
C TYR A 229 -10.10 -11.20 -7.73
N GLN A 230 -8.84 -10.93 -7.41
CA GLN A 230 -8.34 -9.72 -6.80
C GLN A 230 -7.23 -9.10 -7.68
N MET A 231 -6.55 -8.06 -7.19
CA MET A 231 -5.43 -7.44 -7.91
C MET A 231 -4.45 -8.48 -8.46
N TYR A 232 -3.86 -8.21 -9.59
CA TYR A 232 -2.97 -9.09 -10.35
C TYR A 232 -3.64 -10.38 -10.87
N GLY A 233 -4.97 -10.44 -10.89
CA GLY A 233 -5.69 -11.68 -11.25
C GLY A 233 -5.59 -12.79 -10.20
N TYR A 234 -5.25 -12.44 -8.97
CA TYR A 234 -5.08 -13.38 -7.88
C TYR A 234 -6.41 -13.89 -7.34
N ASN A 235 -6.57 -15.20 -7.29
CA ASN A 235 -7.69 -15.85 -6.64
C ASN A 235 -7.28 -16.28 -5.22
N ILE A 236 -7.88 -15.63 -4.22
CA ILE A 236 -7.54 -15.84 -2.81
C ILE A 236 -7.91 -17.24 -2.29
N ASP A 237 -8.91 -17.89 -2.90
CA ASP A 237 -9.37 -19.21 -2.44
C ASP A 237 -8.51 -20.37 -2.98
N THR A 238 -7.92 -20.17 -4.16
CA THR A 238 -7.13 -21.21 -4.86
C THR A 238 -5.64 -20.90 -4.96
N HIS A 239 -5.23 -19.71 -4.51
CA HIS A 239 -3.86 -19.18 -4.61
C HIS A 239 -3.31 -19.23 -6.04
N SER A 240 -4.17 -18.99 -7.02
CA SER A 240 -3.82 -19.02 -8.45
C SER A 240 -4.07 -17.67 -9.10
N PHE A 241 -3.48 -17.47 -10.28
CA PHE A 241 -3.56 -16.24 -11.05
C PHE A 241 -4.23 -16.47 -12.38
N ASP A 242 -4.99 -15.50 -12.86
CA ASP A 242 -5.62 -15.51 -14.18
C ASP A 242 -5.19 -14.30 -15.01
N PHE A 243 -4.42 -14.58 -16.06
CA PHE A 243 -4.03 -13.63 -17.10
C PHE A 243 -4.69 -13.95 -18.45
N THR A 244 -5.52 -15.02 -18.51
CA THR A 244 -6.12 -15.53 -19.74
C THR A 244 -7.61 -15.24 -19.89
N SER A 245 -8.28 -14.74 -18.86
CA SER A 245 -9.70 -14.32 -18.94
C SER A 245 -9.96 -13.14 -19.86
N GLY A 246 -8.90 -12.42 -20.26
CA GLY A 246 -8.98 -11.23 -21.10
C GLY A 246 -8.77 -9.91 -20.35
N ALA A 247 -8.95 -9.85 -19.04
CA ALA A 247 -8.81 -8.62 -18.26
C ALA A 247 -7.42 -7.99 -18.37
N TRP A 248 -6.35 -8.80 -18.27
CA TRP A 248 -4.98 -8.30 -18.42
C TRP A 248 -4.69 -7.76 -19.83
N THR A 249 -5.09 -8.49 -20.87
CA THR A 249 -4.87 -8.06 -22.26
C THR A 249 -5.71 -6.83 -22.62
N GLN A 250 -6.94 -6.75 -22.14
CA GLN A 250 -7.81 -5.61 -22.36
C GLN A 250 -7.32 -4.35 -21.63
N ALA A 251 -6.71 -4.49 -20.45
CA ALA A 251 -6.05 -3.35 -19.79
C ALA A 251 -4.92 -2.79 -20.65
N GLN A 252 -4.12 -3.66 -21.31
CA GLN A 252 -3.10 -3.23 -22.26
C GLN A 252 -3.72 -2.49 -23.46
N ASP A 253 -4.83 -3.00 -23.98
CA ASP A 253 -5.53 -2.37 -25.10
C ASP A 253 -6.06 -0.97 -24.73
N TYR A 254 -6.61 -0.78 -23.54
CA TYR A 254 -7.02 0.54 -23.05
C TYR A 254 -5.85 1.52 -22.93
N ILE A 255 -4.72 1.09 -22.40
CA ILE A 255 -3.51 1.92 -22.35
C ILE A 255 -3.04 2.28 -23.77
N ALA A 256 -3.03 1.32 -24.68
CA ALA A 256 -2.67 1.57 -26.08
C ALA A 256 -3.64 2.56 -26.76
N GLU A 257 -4.93 2.48 -26.46
CA GLU A 257 -5.94 3.41 -26.94
C GLU A 257 -5.72 4.84 -26.40
N LEU A 258 -5.45 5.00 -25.10
CA LEU A 258 -5.11 6.30 -24.50
C LEU A 258 -3.86 6.90 -25.18
N ARG A 259 -2.83 6.10 -25.44
CA ARG A 259 -1.59 6.48 -26.16
C ARG A 259 -1.83 6.87 -27.62
N SER A 260 -2.85 6.33 -28.25
CA SER A 260 -3.18 6.64 -29.63
C SER A 260 -3.62 8.08 -29.87
N VAL A 261 -4.04 8.79 -28.81
CA VAL A 261 -4.44 10.20 -28.86
C VAL A 261 -3.25 11.08 -28.44
N PRO A 262 -2.65 11.86 -29.37
CA PRO A 262 -1.47 12.64 -29.08
C PRO A 262 -1.67 13.63 -27.93
N GLY A 263 -0.84 13.50 -26.89
CA GLY A 263 -0.85 14.40 -25.72
C GLY A 263 -2.03 14.18 -24.76
N LEU A 264 -2.75 13.08 -24.89
CA LEU A 264 -3.78 12.71 -23.92
C LEU A 264 -3.15 12.35 -22.56
N ILE A 265 -2.06 11.56 -22.57
CA ILE A 265 -1.28 11.25 -21.38
C ILE A 265 -0.21 12.33 -21.19
N SER A 266 -0.31 13.10 -20.11
CA SER A 266 0.57 14.25 -19.90
C SER A 266 2.03 13.85 -19.71
N ASP A 267 2.28 12.81 -18.95
CA ASP A 267 3.63 12.43 -18.53
C ASP A 267 4.46 11.82 -19.64
N GLU A 268 3.85 11.15 -20.57
CA GLU A 268 4.53 10.58 -21.75
C GLU A 268 5.09 11.64 -22.70
N LEU A 269 4.72 12.93 -22.49
CA LEU A 269 5.33 14.05 -23.18
C LEU A 269 6.67 14.52 -22.57
N LYS A 270 7.03 14.00 -21.38
CA LYS A 270 8.26 14.36 -20.66
C LYS A 270 9.46 13.66 -21.30
N GLU A 271 10.43 14.46 -21.74
CA GLU A 271 11.74 13.98 -22.19
C GLU A 271 12.79 14.37 -21.13
N TRP A 272 12.94 13.55 -20.09
CA TRP A 272 13.75 13.85 -18.90
C TRP A 272 15.19 14.29 -19.23
N GLY A 273 15.82 13.71 -20.26
CA GLY A 273 17.15 14.10 -20.72
C GLY A 273 17.21 15.54 -21.21
N LYS A 274 16.21 16.01 -21.96
CA LYS A 274 16.10 17.39 -22.45
C LYS A 274 15.81 18.35 -21.30
N ARG A 275 14.89 18.03 -20.43
CA ARG A 275 14.55 18.83 -19.25
C ARG A 275 15.75 19.03 -18.31
N ASN A 276 16.49 17.95 -18.02
CA ASN A 276 17.70 18.02 -17.21
C ASN A 276 18.80 18.90 -17.83
N GLN A 277 18.77 19.14 -19.14
CA GLN A 277 19.66 20.05 -19.84
C GLN A 277 19.08 21.47 -20.00
N GLY A 278 17.89 21.74 -19.46
CA GLY A 278 17.19 23.01 -19.61
C GLY A 278 16.60 23.22 -21.02
N ILE A 279 16.38 22.16 -21.78
CA ILE A 279 15.80 22.21 -23.11
C ILE A 279 14.30 21.86 -23.00
N ALA A 280 13.43 22.74 -23.52
CA ALA A 280 12.00 22.50 -23.58
C ALA A 280 11.68 21.24 -24.40
N ASP A 281 10.89 20.35 -23.83
CA ASP A 281 10.35 19.17 -24.48
C ASP A 281 8.88 19.36 -24.90
N ALA A 282 8.22 18.30 -25.39
CA ALA A 282 6.82 18.36 -25.77
C ALA A 282 5.91 18.75 -24.58
N TYR A 283 6.25 18.32 -23.37
CA TYR A 283 5.55 18.68 -22.15
C TYR A 283 5.67 20.18 -21.84
N ASP A 284 6.88 20.72 -21.83
CA ASP A 284 7.11 22.14 -21.57
C ASP A 284 6.45 23.02 -22.64
N ASN A 285 6.48 22.59 -23.91
CA ASN A 285 5.83 23.30 -25.00
C ASN A 285 4.30 23.32 -24.87
N LYS A 286 3.69 22.24 -24.40
CA LYS A 286 2.23 22.12 -24.21
C LYS A 286 1.74 22.92 -23.00
N PHE A 287 2.45 22.80 -21.85
CA PHE A 287 1.99 23.33 -20.57
C PHE A 287 2.66 24.66 -20.15
N GLY A 288 3.59 25.17 -20.95
CA GLY A 288 4.17 26.50 -20.75
C GLY A 288 5.29 26.58 -19.71
N GLY A 289 6.03 25.50 -19.47
CA GLY A 289 7.19 25.49 -18.58
C GLY A 289 7.37 24.17 -17.81
N SER A 290 8.36 24.13 -16.92
CA SER A 290 8.77 22.93 -16.17
C SER A 290 7.92 22.62 -14.93
N GLY A 291 6.76 23.23 -14.77
CA GLY A 291 5.84 22.95 -13.67
C GLY A 291 5.12 21.60 -13.83
N ASP A 292 4.45 21.18 -12.77
CA ASP A 292 3.56 20.03 -12.82
C ASP A 292 2.22 20.44 -13.46
N ALA A 293 1.85 19.78 -14.56
CA ALA A 293 0.65 20.10 -15.33
C ALA A 293 -0.64 19.78 -14.55
N LEU A 294 -0.63 18.72 -13.73
CA LEU A 294 -1.75 18.35 -12.88
C LEU A 294 -1.97 19.42 -11.80
N VAL A 295 -0.91 19.79 -11.08
CA VAL A 295 -0.94 20.88 -10.08
C VAL A 295 -1.37 22.21 -10.69
N ALA A 296 -0.99 22.47 -11.94
CA ALA A 296 -1.37 23.67 -12.69
C ALA A 296 -2.82 23.66 -13.21
N GLY A 297 -3.61 22.62 -12.91
CA GLY A 297 -4.99 22.46 -13.38
C GLY A 297 -5.13 22.19 -14.87
N LYS A 298 -4.07 21.71 -15.54
CA LYS A 298 -4.01 21.45 -16.99
C LYS A 298 -4.35 20.03 -17.39
N VAL A 299 -4.68 19.18 -16.43
CA VAL A 299 -5.00 17.78 -16.61
C VAL A 299 -6.32 17.46 -15.93
N LEU A 300 -7.19 16.70 -16.60
CA LEU A 300 -8.51 16.35 -16.05
C LEU A 300 -8.39 15.28 -14.97
N PHE A 301 -7.68 14.19 -15.24
CA PHE A 301 -7.55 13.04 -14.35
C PHE A 301 -6.13 12.85 -13.85
N GLY A 302 -5.97 12.56 -12.57
CA GLY A 302 -4.72 12.09 -11.97
C GLY A 302 -4.88 10.65 -11.48
N ASN A 303 -3.95 9.78 -11.85
CA ASN A 303 -3.91 8.41 -11.30
C ASN A 303 -3.34 8.47 -9.88
N HIS A 304 -4.19 8.75 -8.90
CA HIS A 304 -3.84 8.92 -7.50
C HIS A 304 -4.69 8.06 -6.57
N ASN A 305 -4.13 7.81 -5.39
CA ASN A 305 -4.72 6.96 -4.37
C ASN A 305 -5.06 7.76 -3.11
N SER A 306 -5.84 7.21 -2.21
CA SER A 306 -6.28 7.93 -1.01
C SER A 306 -5.13 8.33 -0.07
N TRP A 307 -4.02 7.59 -0.04
CA TRP A 307 -2.83 7.95 0.75
C TRP A 307 -2.06 9.15 0.19
N GLU A 308 -2.33 9.55 -1.05
CA GLU A 308 -1.72 10.72 -1.70
C GLU A 308 -2.54 12.01 -1.50
N THR A 309 -3.70 11.93 -0.84
CA THR A 309 -4.60 13.08 -0.64
C THR A 309 -3.95 14.26 0.07
N TYR A 310 -2.96 14.00 0.97
CA TYR A 310 -2.16 15.05 1.58
C TYR A 310 -1.44 15.93 0.54
N TRP A 311 -0.95 15.31 -0.52
CA TRP A 311 -0.28 16.00 -1.61
C TRP A 311 -1.28 16.84 -2.40
N MET A 312 -2.45 16.31 -2.72
CA MET A 312 -3.52 17.01 -3.42
C MET A 312 -3.98 18.24 -2.64
N VAL A 313 -4.23 18.11 -1.34
CA VAL A 313 -4.59 19.22 -0.44
C VAL A 313 -3.53 20.33 -0.46
N LYS A 314 -2.25 19.98 -0.47
CA LYS A 314 -1.16 20.95 -0.42
C LYS A 314 -0.85 21.63 -1.75
N LYS A 315 -1.03 20.94 -2.85
CA LYS A 315 -0.50 21.34 -4.15
C LYS A 315 -1.57 21.82 -5.12
N CYS A 316 -2.76 21.24 -5.10
CA CYS A 316 -3.82 21.58 -6.03
C CYS A 316 -4.61 22.78 -5.51
N ASN A 317 -4.66 23.87 -6.29
CA ASN A 317 -5.39 25.08 -5.96
C ASN A 317 -6.74 25.17 -6.73
N PHE A 318 -7.32 24.03 -7.05
CA PHE A 318 -8.60 23.88 -7.75
C PHE A 318 -9.44 22.84 -6.99
N GLU A 319 -10.75 22.84 -7.21
CA GLU A 319 -11.64 21.85 -6.63
C GLU A 319 -11.40 20.50 -7.28
N TRP A 320 -11.22 19.46 -6.45
CA TRP A 320 -10.96 18.10 -6.87
C TRP A 320 -11.70 17.10 -5.99
N ASP A 321 -11.94 15.91 -6.53
CA ASP A 321 -12.46 14.77 -5.79
C ASP A 321 -11.68 13.49 -6.13
N LEU A 322 -11.74 12.49 -5.27
CA LEU A 322 -11.11 11.19 -5.49
C LEU A 322 -12.18 10.14 -5.82
N TYR A 323 -12.32 9.86 -7.08
CA TYR A 323 -13.26 8.87 -7.61
C TYR A 323 -12.75 7.44 -7.45
N PRO A 324 -13.63 6.43 -7.32
CA PRO A 324 -13.22 5.04 -7.44
C PRO A 324 -12.59 4.78 -8.82
N VAL A 325 -11.75 3.73 -8.90
CA VAL A 325 -11.30 3.24 -10.20
C VAL A 325 -12.53 2.83 -11.01
N PRO A 326 -12.69 3.31 -12.27
CA PRO A 326 -13.88 3.00 -13.07
C PRO A 326 -13.94 1.51 -13.41
N HIS A 327 -15.12 0.92 -13.39
CA HIS A 327 -15.32 -0.49 -13.73
C HIS A 327 -15.60 -0.70 -15.22
N ALA A 328 -15.47 -1.92 -15.74
CA ALA A 328 -15.89 -2.23 -17.09
C ALA A 328 -17.44 -2.25 -17.19
N GLN A 329 -17.97 -1.88 -18.34
CA GLN A 329 -19.43 -1.71 -18.54
C GLN A 329 -20.27 -2.94 -18.17
N ASP A 330 -19.74 -4.15 -18.39
CA ASP A 330 -20.44 -5.42 -18.16
C ASP A 330 -20.02 -6.10 -16.84
N VAL A 331 -19.26 -5.42 -15.98
CA VAL A 331 -18.77 -5.93 -14.70
C VAL A 331 -19.35 -5.07 -13.57
N SER A 332 -19.80 -5.71 -12.51
CA SER A 332 -20.27 -4.99 -11.32
C SER A 332 -19.14 -4.20 -10.68
N GLU A 333 -19.42 -2.97 -10.27
CA GLU A 333 -18.49 -2.15 -9.51
C GLU A 333 -17.92 -2.89 -8.30
N ARG A 334 -16.61 -2.82 -8.13
CA ARG A 334 -15.90 -3.27 -6.94
C ARG A 334 -14.88 -2.21 -6.53
N ILE A 335 -14.86 -1.87 -5.26
CA ILE A 335 -13.99 -0.83 -4.71
C ILE A 335 -12.62 -1.40 -4.41
N GLN A 336 -11.60 -0.89 -5.09
CA GLN A 336 -10.23 -1.31 -4.93
C GLN A 336 -9.64 -0.77 -3.61
N THR A 337 -9.46 -1.67 -2.65
CA THR A 337 -9.06 -1.35 -1.28
C THR A 337 -7.70 -1.92 -0.92
N HIS A 338 -6.94 -1.13 -0.17
CA HIS A 338 -5.78 -1.56 0.61
C HIS A 338 -6.17 -1.51 2.09
N ILE A 339 -5.75 -2.50 2.86
CA ILE A 339 -6.03 -2.53 4.29
C ILE A 339 -4.70 -2.60 5.03
N ASP A 340 -4.39 -1.58 5.80
CA ASP A 340 -3.26 -1.59 6.71
C ASP A 340 -3.62 -2.33 7.98
N TYR A 341 -2.63 -2.85 8.69
CA TYR A 341 -2.85 -3.79 9.78
C TYR A 341 -2.00 -3.49 11.01
N ALA A 342 -2.54 -3.89 12.16
CA ALA A 342 -1.83 -3.92 13.42
C ALA A 342 -1.83 -5.34 13.97
N PHE A 343 -0.72 -5.78 14.56
CA PHE A 343 -0.55 -7.15 15.03
C PHE A 343 0.31 -7.26 16.27
N LEU A 344 0.14 -8.36 16.98
CA LEU A 344 1.00 -8.74 18.09
C LEU A 344 2.16 -9.58 17.59
N THR A 345 3.31 -9.48 18.26
CA THR A 345 4.47 -10.32 17.95
C THR A 345 4.59 -11.45 18.97
N PRO A 346 5.39 -12.50 18.73
CA PRO A 346 5.65 -13.54 19.70
C PRO A 346 6.45 -13.10 20.96
N ALA A 347 6.75 -11.82 21.12
CA ALA A 347 7.31 -11.28 22.36
C ALA A 347 6.25 -11.12 23.47
N VAL A 348 4.99 -11.07 23.09
CA VAL A 348 3.85 -10.93 24.01
C VAL A 348 3.80 -12.12 24.98
N THR A 349 3.64 -11.80 26.27
CA THR A 349 3.48 -12.81 27.34
C THR A 349 2.01 -12.93 27.77
N GLU A 350 1.65 -13.99 28.53
CA GLU A 350 0.30 -14.15 29.07
C GLU A 350 -0.16 -12.93 29.90
N GLU A 351 0.77 -12.30 30.60
CA GLU A 351 0.50 -11.17 31.48
C GLU A 351 0.11 -9.90 30.71
N ASN A 352 0.77 -9.64 29.57
CA ASN A 352 0.53 -8.43 28.77
C ASN A 352 -0.29 -8.65 27.49
N ALA A 353 -0.70 -9.89 27.17
CA ALA A 353 -1.40 -10.22 25.93
C ALA A 353 -2.67 -9.38 25.69
N TRP A 354 -3.50 -9.26 26.76
CA TRP A 354 -4.73 -8.46 26.65
C TRP A 354 -4.44 -6.97 26.52
N ALA A 355 -3.48 -6.44 27.28
CA ALA A 355 -3.09 -5.04 27.19
C ALA A 355 -2.54 -4.70 25.79
N ALA A 356 -1.71 -5.57 25.20
CA ALA A 356 -1.21 -5.42 23.85
C ALA A 356 -2.33 -5.51 22.80
N TYR A 357 -3.33 -6.38 23.03
CA TYR A 357 -4.51 -6.47 22.17
C TYR A 357 -5.35 -5.18 22.22
N GLU A 358 -5.56 -4.58 23.41
CA GLU A 358 -6.27 -3.31 23.53
C GLU A 358 -5.57 -2.18 22.77
N VAL A 359 -4.23 -2.17 22.73
CA VAL A 359 -3.47 -1.21 21.91
C VAL A 359 -3.76 -1.39 20.42
N ILE A 360 -3.68 -2.63 19.88
CA ILE A 360 -3.98 -2.85 18.45
C ILE A 360 -5.46 -2.66 18.12
N LYS A 361 -6.38 -2.99 19.03
CA LYS A 361 -7.81 -2.73 18.88
C LYS A 361 -8.10 -1.24 18.78
N PHE A 362 -7.49 -0.43 19.65
CA PHE A 362 -7.62 1.03 19.62
C PHE A 362 -7.11 1.61 18.29
N LEU A 363 -5.96 1.16 17.82
CA LEU A 363 -5.41 1.60 16.54
C LEU A 363 -6.20 1.07 15.32
N SER A 364 -7.04 0.06 15.49
CA SER A 364 -7.74 -0.63 14.41
C SER A 364 -9.20 -0.18 14.30
N PHE A 365 -10.08 -0.77 15.07
CA PHE A 365 -11.52 -0.66 14.85
C PHE A 365 -12.32 -0.13 16.04
N SER A 366 -11.70 0.10 17.21
CA SER A 366 -12.43 0.63 18.35
C SER A 366 -13.05 1.99 18.01
N LYS A 367 -14.27 2.23 18.51
CA LYS A 367 -14.96 3.51 18.30
C LYS A 367 -14.09 4.69 18.76
N GLU A 368 -13.55 4.61 19.96
CA GLU A 368 -12.72 5.68 20.52
C GLU A 368 -11.49 5.96 19.66
N GLY A 369 -10.73 4.92 19.30
CA GLY A 369 -9.52 5.05 18.50
C GLY A 369 -9.80 5.58 17.11
N CYS A 370 -10.85 5.12 16.44
CA CYS A 370 -11.23 5.63 15.13
C CYS A 370 -11.62 7.11 15.17
N LEU A 371 -12.42 7.54 16.15
CA LEU A 371 -12.83 8.94 16.30
C LEU A 371 -11.63 9.84 16.66
N ALA A 372 -10.72 9.38 17.51
CA ALA A 372 -9.49 10.11 17.84
C ALA A 372 -8.60 10.29 16.62
N ARG A 373 -8.38 9.25 15.85
CA ARG A 373 -7.56 9.29 14.62
C ARG A 373 -8.17 10.15 13.52
N MET A 374 -9.50 10.18 13.37
CA MET A 374 -10.17 11.14 12.49
C MET A 374 -9.93 12.58 12.94
N ALA A 375 -10.07 12.87 14.23
CA ALA A 375 -9.86 14.22 14.75
C ALA A 375 -8.43 14.72 14.53
N ILE A 376 -7.42 13.84 14.75
CA ILE A 376 -5.99 14.15 14.50
C ILE A 376 -5.75 14.46 13.02
N THR A 377 -6.27 13.64 12.11
CA THR A 377 -6.09 13.88 10.67
C THR A 377 -6.82 15.14 10.20
N ASP A 378 -8.01 15.41 10.72
CA ASP A 378 -8.78 16.62 10.42
C ASP A 378 -8.04 17.89 10.85
N GLU A 379 -7.41 17.85 12.03
CA GLU A 379 -6.58 18.97 12.49
C GLU A 379 -5.35 19.17 11.59
N GLY A 380 -4.66 18.07 11.23
CA GLY A 380 -3.54 18.12 10.29
C GLY A 380 -3.93 18.70 8.93
N VAL A 381 -5.06 18.30 8.37
CA VAL A 381 -5.58 18.85 7.12
C VAL A 381 -5.88 20.34 7.24
N ARG A 382 -6.55 20.80 8.30
CA ARG A 382 -6.84 22.24 8.55
C ARG A 382 -5.58 23.07 8.72
N ASN A 383 -4.56 22.50 9.33
CA ASN A 383 -3.27 23.17 9.56
C ASN A 383 -2.36 23.08 8.33
N ASN A 384 -2.79 22.43 7.25
CA ASN A 384 -1.99 22.15 6.07
C ASN A 384 -0.71 21.35 6.38
N ASP A 385 -0.78 20.45 7.38
CA ASP A 385 0.27 19.52 7.72
C ASP A 385 0.30 18.35 6.72
N TYR A 386 1.40 17.57 6.76
CA TYR A 386 1.55 16.40 5.91
C TYR A 386 0.71 15.24 6.44
N THR A 387 -0.56 15.19 6.04
CA THR A 387 -1.53 14.23 6.56
C THR A 387 -2.50 13.80 5.47
N ALA A 388 -2.56 12.48 5.20
CA ALA A 388 -3.60 11.90 4.36
C ALA A 388 -4.89 11.71 5.17
N PHE A 389 -6.04 11.75 4.52
CA PHE A 389 -7.31 11.47 5.18
C PHE A 389 -7.32 10.06 5.77
N TYR A 390 -7.86 9.94 6.97
CA TYR A 390 -8.02 8.66 7.65
C TYR A 390 -9.36 8.02 7.27
N THR A 391 -9.34 6.80 6.79
CA THR A 391 -10.54 5.98 6.58
C THR A 391 -10.52 4.82 7.56
N PRO A 392 -11.56 4.66 8.41
CA PRO A 392 -11.55 3.68 9.49
C PRO A 392 -11.64 2.23 8.99
N GLY A 393 -10.91 1.33 9.66
CA GLY A 393 -11.06 -0.13 9.52
C GLY A 393 -12.20 -0.69 10.38
N SER A 394 -13.26 0.10 10.58
CA SER A 394 -14.36 -0.18 11.51
C SER A 394 -15.71 -0.15 10.79
N SER A 395 -16.60 -1.05 11.21
CA SER A 395 -18.02 -1.08 10.81
C SER A 395 -18.94 -0.48 11.89
N ASN A 396 -18.38 0.10 12.95
CA ASN A 396 -19.17 0.71 14.03
C ASN A 396 -20.03 1.85 13.48
N PRO A 397 -21.36 1.87 13.72
CA PRO A 397 -22.28 2.86 13.12
C PRO A 397 -21.94 4.30 13.48
N GLU A 398 -21.49 4.58 14.70
CA GLU A 398 -21.14 5.95 15.12
C GLU A 398 -19.85 6.44 14.46
N VAL A 399 -18.89 5.53 14.21
CA VAL A 399 -17.66 5.82 13.47
C VAL A 399 -17.99 6.14 12.01
N LEU A 400 -18.84 5.32 11.38
CA LEU A 400 -19.27 5.53 10.00
C LEU A 400 -20.10 6.82 9.86
N GLU A 401 -21.00 7.11 10.79
CA GLU A 401 -21.75 8.37 10.79
C GLU A 401 -20.83 9.58 10.89
N ALA A 402 -19.83 9.55 11.78
CA ALA A 402 -18.86 10.62 11.91
C ALA A 402 -18.05 10.82 10.62
N TYR A 403 -17.62 9.74 9.97
CA TYR A 403 -16.90 9.80 8.70
C TYR A 403 -17.75 10.39 7.57
N PHE A 404 -19.00 9.94 7.40
CA PHE A 404 -19.87 10.40 6.33
C PHE A 404 -20.30 11.87 6.49
N ASN A 405 -20.43 12.35 7.72
CA ASN A 405 -20.78 13.73 8.03
C ASN A 405 -19.56 14.69 8.04
N ASN A 406 -18.34 14.18 7.91
CA ASN A 406 -17.14 15.00 7.91
C ASN A 406 -16.99 15.76 6.57
N GLU A 407 -17.09 17.09 6.61
CA GLU A 407 -17.03 17.94 5.42
C GLU A 407 -15.64 17.98 4.74
N LEU A 408 -14.58 17.59 5.45
CA LEU A 408 -13.22 17.56 4.90
C LEU A 408 -12.99 16.36 3.97
N ILE A 409 -13.72 15.27 4.18
CA ILE A 409 -13.53 14.03 3.40
C ILE A 409 -14.11 14.19 1.99
N PRO A 410 -13.32 13.91 0.94
CA PRO A 410 -13.78 13.92 -0.45
C PRO A 410 -15.03 13.05 -0.67
N GLY A 411 -15.91 13.50 -1.56
CA GLY A 411 -17.19 12.83 -1.84
C GLY A 411 -17.01 11.39 -2.30
N GLY A 412 -16.05 11.15 -3.20
CA GLY A 412 -15.75 9.82 -3.71
C GLY A 412 -15.19 8.88 -2.65
N MET A 413 -14.40 9.37 -1.69
CA MET A 413 -13.95 8.55 -0.55
C MET A 413 -15.11 8.13 0.34
N LYS A 414 -16.10 9.01 0.58
CA LYS A 414 -17.33 8.67 1.30
C LYS A 414 -18.14 7.62 0.53
N TYR A 415 -18.27 7.81 -0.78
CA TYR A 415 -18.95 6.84 -1.64
C TYR A 415 -18.29 5.46 -1.56
N MET A 416 -16.96 5.39 -1.70
CA MET A 416 -16.21 4.13 -1.63
C MET A 416 -16.40 3.41 -0.29
N LEU A 417 -16.26 4.11 0.84
CA LEU A 417 -16.46 3.51 2.16
C LEU A 417 -17.91 3.06 2.36
N LYS A 418 -18.89 3.87 1.92
CA LYS A 418 -20.29 3.52 2.00
C LYS A 418 -20.60 2.25 1.21
N THR A 419 -20.13 2.17 -0.04
CA THR A 419 -20.34 1.02 -0.92
C THR A 419 -19.85 -0.29 -0.29
N ILE A 420 -18.63 -0.32 0.27
CA ILE A 420 -18.09 -1.53 0.90
C ILE A 420 -18.67 -1.81 2.29
N SER A 421 -19.23 -0.81 2.97
CA SER A 421 -19.90 -1.01 4.26
C SER A 421 -21.32 -1.58 4.09
N GLU A 422 -21.99 -1.20 3.02
CA GLU A 422 -23.34 -1.71 2.68
C GLU A 422 -23.31 -3.08 1.99
N ASP A 423 -22.27 -3.34 1.19
CA ASP A 423 -22.05 -4.59 0.47
C ASP A 423 -20.58 -5.02 0.52
N PRO A 424 -20.19 -5.86 1.49
CA PRO A 424 -18.84 -6.36 1.62
C PRO A 424 -18.32 -7.18 0.42
N ASP A 425 -19.20 -7.69 -0.44
CA ASP A 425 -18.81 -8.43 -1.65
C ASP A 425 -18.27 -7.48 -2.74
N LYS A 426 -18.55 -6.19 -2.63
CA LYS A 426 -17.95 -5.14 -3.48
C LYS A 426 -16.51 -4.79 -3.12
N ILE A 427 -15.95 -5.34 -2.07
CA ILE A 427 -14.52 -5.15 -1.76
C ILE A 427 -13.67 -5.91 -2.78
N PHE A 428 -12.74 -5.17 -3.39
CA PHE A 428 -11.67 -5.72 -4.20
C PHE A 428 -10.33 -5.48 -3.48
N ILE A 429 -9.57 -6.55 -3.23
CA ILE A 429 -8.29 -6.47 -2.54
C ILE A 429 -7.24 -5.98 -3.52
N ALA A 430 -6.86 -4.71 -3.41
CA ALA A 430 -5.87 -4.08 -4.27
C ALA A 430 -4.43 -4.34 -3.80
N ASP A 431 -4.24 -4.69 -2.53
CA ASP A 431 -2.95 -5.00 -1.92
C ASP A 431 -2.68 -6.50 -1.78
N ALA A 432 -3.14 -7.30 -2.75
CA ALA A 432 -2.91 -8.74 -2.78
C ALA A 432 -1.41 -9.12 -2.67
N ASN A 433 -0.51 -8.26 -3.15
CA ASN A 433 0.94 -8.41 -3.01
C ASN A 433 1.42 -8.56 -1.56
N LYS A 434 0.73 -7.92 -0.59
CA LYS A 434 1.05 -8.11 0.85
C LYS A 434 0.73 -9.50 1.34
N LEU A 435 -0.28 -10.12 0.75
CA LEU A 435 -0.88 -11.39 1.19
C LEU A 435 -0.25 -12.60 0.50
N ILE A 436 0.47 -12.38 -0.60
CA ILE A 436 1.07 -13.43 -1.42
C ILE A 436 2.54 -13.62 -1.00
N PRO A 437 2.92 -14.82 -0.52
CA PRO A 437 4.32 -15.07 -0.19
C PRO A 437 5.20 -14.96 -1.43
N ASN A 438 6.35 -14.27 -1.26
CA ASN A 438 7.37 -14.04 -2.31
C ASN A 438 6.82 -13.41 -3.60
N PHE A 439 5.83 -12.49 -3.46
CA PHE A 439 5.13 -11.87 -4.59
C PHE A 439 6.09 -11.27 -5.63
N TRP A 440 7.11 -10.54 -5.20
CA TRP A 440 8.02 -9.80 -6.09
C TRP A 440 8.80 -10.71 -7.04
N ASP A 441 9.32 -11.84 -6.53
CA ASP A 441 10.10 -12.79 -7.35
C ASP A 441 9.20 -13.74 -8.17
N ASP A 442 8.06 -14.16 -7.62
CA ASP A 442 7.24 -15.21 -8.23
C ASP A 442 6.10 -14.67 -9.12
N VAL A 443 5.73 -13.41 -8.98
CA VAL A 443 4.64 -12.79 -9.75
C VAL A 443 5.14 -11.55 -10.50
N GLU A 444 5.64 -10.55 -9.77
CA GLU A 444 5.98 -9.24 -10.32
C GLU A 444 7.12 -9.32 -11.33
N ASP A 445 8.17 -10.10 -11.08
CA ASP A 445 9.26 -10.28 -12.03
C ASP A 445 8.79 -10.87 -13.38
N TYR A 446 7.86 -11.83 -13.36
CA TYR A 446 7.30 -12.39 -14.59
C TYR A 446 6.36 -11.41 -15.29
N LEU A 447 5.58 -10.65 -14.54
CA LEU A 447 4.69 -9.63 -15.07
C LEU A 447 5.48 -8.51 -15.73
N SER A 448 6.47 -7.96 -15.06
CA SER A 448 7.37 -6.93 -15.58
C SER A 448 8.10 -7.39 -16.85
N GLN A 449 8.57 -8.64 -16.91
CA GLN A 449 9.18 -9.20 -18.12
C GLN A 449 8.20 -9.30 -19.30
N ALA A 450 6.94 -9.64 -19.03
CA ALA A 450 5.92 -9.68 -20.08
C ALA A 450 5.60 -8.26 -20.59
N GLU A 451 5.51 -7.29 -19.71
CA GLU A 451 5.26 -5.89 -20.04
C GLU A 451 6.42 -5.26 -20.81
N GLU A 452 7.67 -5.57 -20.46
CA GLU A 452 8.83 -5.15 -21.25
C GLU A 452 8.77 -5.70 -22.68
N GLN A 453 8.34 -6.95 -22.86
CA GLN A 453 8.15 -7.53 -24.18
C GLN A 453 7.05 -6.79 -24.97
N ILE A 454 5.94 -6.42 -24.33
CA ILE A 454 4.85 -5.65 -24.95
C ILE A 454 5.36 -4.26 -25.36
N ALA A 455 6.09 -3.58 -24.46
CA ALA A 455 6.69 -2.28 -24.75
C ALA A 455 7.65 -2.31 -25.96
N ASN A 456 8.31 -3.46 -26.19
CA ASN A 456 9.16 -3.71 -27.34
C ASN A 456 8.41 -4.23 -28.58
N GLY A 457 7.08 -4.16 -28.60
CA GLY A 457 6.22 -4.52 -29.74
C GLY A 457 5.72 -5.98 -29.73
N GLY A 458 5.81 -6.66 -28.59
CA GLY A 458 5.18 -7.96 -28.37
C GLY A 458 3.66 -7.86 -28.31
N ASP A 459 2.99 -9.00 -28.54
CA ASP A 459 1.54 -9.14 -28.48
C ASP A 459 1.12 -9.70 -27.11
N ALA A 460 0.39 -8.91 -26.33
CA ALA A 460 -0.10 -9.30 -25.00
C ALA A 460 -0.93 -10.59 -25.04
N HIS A 461 -1.79 -10.75 -26.06
CA HIS A 461 -2.62 -11.95 -26.21
C HIS A 461 -1.78 -13.21 -26.45
N ALA A 462 -0.63 -13.08 -27.11
CA ALA A 462 0.28 -14.21 -27.33
C ALA A 462 1.08 -14.57 -26.06
N LEU A 463 1.28 -13.61 -25.15
CA LEU A 463 2.05 -13.80 -23.91
C LEU A 463 1.22 -14.31 -22.73
N ALA A 464 -0.07 -14.04 -22.68
CA ALA A 464 -0.94 -14.29 -21.53
C ALA A 464 -0.88 -15.74 -20.98
N GLN A 465 -0.92 -16.74 -21.89
CA GLN A 465 -0.89 -18.16 -21.47
C GLN A 465 0.47 -18.58 -20.89
N ASP A 466 1.57 -18.09 -21.46
CA ASP A 466 2.92 -18.38 -20.95
C ASP A 466 3.15 -17.70 -19.60
N LEU A 467 2.74 -16.45 -19.46
CA LEU A 467 2.76 -15.70 -18.21
C LEU A 467 1.97 -16.44 -17.12
N GLN A 468 0.71 -16.80 -17.38
CA GLN A 468 -0.12 -17.52 -16.42
C GLN A 468 0.52 -18.83 -15.98
N ASN A 469 1.08 -19.62 -16.91
CA ASN A 469 1.73 -20.87 -16.56
C ASN A 469 2.95 -20.70 -15.67
N LYS A 470 3.78 -19.69 -15.94
CA LYS A 470 4.99 -19.38 -15.16
C LYS A 470 4.64 -18.92 -13.75
N VAL A 471 3.76 -17.93 -13.65
CA VAL A 471 3.33 -17.37 -12.36
C VAL A 471 2.66 -18.44 -11.50
N ASN A 472 1.72 -19.22 -12.05
CA ASN A 472 1.04 -20.24 -11.27
C ASN A 472 1.97 -21.37 -10.83
N ALA A 473 2.97 -21.75 -11.64
CA ALA A 473 3.94 -22.75 -11.24
C ALA A 473 4.85 -22.26 -10.09
N ALA A 474 5.32 -21.02 -10.16
CA ALA A 474 6.14 -20.40 -9.10
C ALA A 474 5.32 -20.22 -7.81
N ALA A 475 4.14 -19.61 -7.90
CA ALA A 475 3.27 -19.33 -6.78
C ALA A 475 2.84 -20.62 -6.03
N GLN A 476 2.48 -21.69 -6.76
CA GLN A 476 2.07 -22.96 -6.15
C GLN A 476 3.18 -23.58 -5.28
N ASP A 477 4.43 -23.58 -5.76
CA ASP A 477 5.56 -24.11 -5.00
C ASP A 477 5.86 -23.23 -3.76
N THR A 478 5.77 -21.94 -3.91
CA THR A 478 5.97 -20.97 -2.81
C THR A 478 4.88 -21.06 -1.76
N TRP A 479 3.61 -21.20 -2.15
CA TRP A 479 2.51 -21.41 -1.20
C TRP A 479 2.68 -22.68 -0.39
N ALA A 480 3.04 -23.79 -1.02
CA ALA A 480 3.26 -25.06 -0.31
C ALA A 480 4.37 -24.93 0.76
N ARG A 481 5.48 -24.25 0.42
CA ARG A 481 6.56 -23.97 1.39
C ARG A 481 6.15 -23.01 2.50
N PHE A 482 5.32 -22.02 2.16
CA PHE A 482 4.81 -21.04 3.12
C PHE A 482 3.90 -21.72 4.15
N GLU A 483 2.94 -22.53 3.71
CA GLU A 483 2.04 -23.28 4.59
C GLU A 483 2.78 -24.22 5.53
N GLU A 484 3.81 -24.92 5.04
CA GLU A 484 4.67 -25.76 5.88
C GLU A 484 5.39 -24.94 6.96
N LYS A 485 5.97 -23.80 6.60
CA LYS A 485 6.63 -22.88 7.55
C LYS A 485 5.64 -22.34 8.59
N LEU A 486 4.46 -21.90 8.14
CA LEU A 486 3.44 -21.34 9.02
C LEU A 486 2.97 -22.38 10.04
N ALA A 487 2.69 -23.61 9.60
CA ALA A 487 2.32 -24.71 10.49
C ALA A 487 3.40 -25.00 11.54
N LYS A 488 4.67 -24.97 11.14
CA LYS A 488 5.80 -25.16 12.06
C LYS A 488 5.91 -24.01 13.07
N HIS A 489 5.79 -22.76 12.62
CA HIS A 489 5.83 -21.60 13.53
C HIS A 489 4.67 -21.64 14.53
N LEU A 490 3.49 -22.05 14.11
CA LEU A 490 2.34 -22.20 14.98
C LEU A 490 2.56 -23.30 16.04
N GLU A 491 3.15 -24.45 15.64
CA GLU A 491 3.52 -25.51 16.61
C GLU A 491 4.56 -25.01 17.63
N GLU A 492 5.57 -24.25 17.18
CA GLU A 492 6.58 -23.68 18.06
C GLU A 492 6.00 -22.60 18.98
N PHE A 493 5.08 -21.78 18.47
CA PHE A 493 4.37 -20.77 19.24
C PHE A 493 3.62 -21.38 20.43
N TYR A 494 2.82 -22.41 20.22
CA TYR A 494 2.05 -23.06 21.30
C TYR A 494 2.90 -23.77 22.34
N LYS A 495 4.18 -24.07 22.05
CA LYS A 495 5.13 -24.58 23.07
C LYS A 495 5.52 -23.51 24.07
N THR A 496 5.61 -22.27 23.63
CA THR A 496 5.98 -21.10 24.46
C THR A 496 4.77 -20.36 25.02
N HIS A 497 3.61 -20.48 24.37
CA HIS A 497 2.34 -19.84 24.72
C HIS A 497 1.22 -20.88 24.91
N PRO A 498 1.35 -21.80 25.89
CA PRO A 498 0.40 -22.90 26.07
C PRO A 498 -0.99 -22.42 26.49
N TYR A 499 -1.13 -21.20 26.99
CA TYR A 499 -2.39 -20.58 27.36
C TYR A 499 -3.24 -20.21 26.11
N GLU A 500 -2.64 -20.09 24.94
CA GLU A 500 -3.34 -19.81 23.68
C GLU A 500 -3.88 -21.10 22.99
N GLN A 501 -3.49 -22.26 23.45
CA GLN A 501 -3.89 -23.53 22.84
C GLN A 501 -5.29 -24.01 23.32
N LYS A 502 -5.92 -23.28 24.22
CA LYS A 502 -7.19 -23.63 24.86
C LYS A 502 -8.37 -23.02 24.13
#